data_5860840258c0817cf74d01fc49807cbf
#
_entry.id   5860840258c0817cf74d01fc49807cbf
#
_cell.length_a   1.000
_cell.length_b   1.000
_cell.length_c   1.000
_cell.angle_alpha   90.00
_cell.angle_beta   90.00
_cell.angle_gamma   90.00
#
_symmetry.space_group_name_H-M   'P 1'
#
loop_
_entity.id
_entity.type
_entity.pdbx_description
1 polymer ?
#
loop_
_entity_poly.entity_id
_entity_poly.type
_entity_poly.pdbx_seq_one_letter_code
_entity_poly.pdbx_strand_id
1 'polypeptide(L)'
;NNSSCVVTAANEALCICNQGYRRVDEACIEDACAQVTCSNQGSCVVTAANEALCICNQGYRRVGQACIEDACAQVTCSNQGSCVVTSANEALCICNQGYDWDGQGCTATTNPCSSVDCGSNSSCLITATNEAMCVCNQGYDWDGHACVSPTDPCSGITCSGYGSCVVTALNQPLCICIEGYRPVGGNCVPVDGCTASTICNNGWCLLPACTFEMGSPSDEGCRWANEGPVHPVTITRPFLMKQTEVTQGEWKAIFSNNPSYNTACGDDCPVEQVNWFDTVAYANALSTEEGFQPCYQLSNCSGTPGGGNYSCNVTFVGLLCTGYRLPTEAEWEYAARAGTTTAYWIGSNVGHNGEPICDAGNPFGIGLPDIAWYGYNSGSKSQPVAQKLPNHWGLYDVHGNVSEWVNDWYSTTYYSMCEQGCSDPVGPSTGSSRANRGGNLSSGAGLLRSAFRHGNTPIGRQPNLGFRLARSLP
;
A
#
# COMPACT_ATOMS: atom_id res chain seq x y z
N ASN A 1 4.19 -17.76 29.96
CA ASN A 1 3.55 -18.80 30.79
C ASN A 1 2.66 -19.78 29.99
N ASN A 2 2.88 -19.92 28.68
CA ASN A 2 2.06 -20.75 27.78
C ASN A 2 2.70 -22.12 27.50
N SER A 3 3.67 -22.53 28.32
CA SER A 3 4.41 -23.78 28.19
C SER A 3 4.78 -24.36 29.55
N SER A 4 4.99 -25.66 29.55
CA SER A 4 5.67 -26.39 30.64
C SER A 4 6.97 -26.99 30.10
N CYS A 5 8.05 -26.93 30.87
CA CYS A 5 9.31 -27.54 30.48
C CYS A 5 9.43 -28.95 31.07
N VAL A 6 9.83 -29.91 30.24
CA VAL A 6 10.21 -31.24 30.62
C VAL A 6 11.67 -31.47 30.26
N VAL A 7 12.39 -32.24 31.07
CA VAL A 7 13.77 -32.64 30.76
C VAL A 7 13.70 -33.99 30.02
N THR A 8 14.27 -34.03 28.82
CA THR A 8 14.34 -35.27 28.03
C THR A 8 15.34 -36.25 28.62
N ALA A 9 15.29 -37.50 28.17
CA ALA A 9 16.25 -38.51 28.56
C ALA A 9 17.71 -38.16 28.18
N ALA A 10 17.90 -37.22 27.25
CA ALA A 10 19.21 -36.66 26.87
C ALA A 10 19.62 -35.45 27.75
N ASN A 11 18.89 -35.16 28.82
CA ASN A 11 19.09 -34.00 29.70
C ASN A 11 18.96 -32.63 29.03
N GLU A 12 18.14 -32.59 27.96
CA GLU A 12 17.80 -31.34 27.24
C GLU A 12 16.45 -30.83 27.72
N ALA A 13 16.31 -29.50 27.85
CA ALA A 13 15.04 -28.88 28.19
C ALA A 13 14.14 -28.81 26.96
N LEU A 14 12.97 -29.47 27.02
CA LEU A 14 11.96 -29.42 25.98
C LEU A 14 10.75 -28.65 26.50
N CYS A 15 10.39 -27.53 25.82
CA CYS A 15 9.16 -26.80 26.10
C CYS A 15 7.98 -27.48 25.42
N ILE A 16 7.00 -27.90 26.20
CA ILE A 16 5.71 -28.42 25.74
C ILE A 16 4.71 -27.28 25.86
N CYS A 17 4.10 -26.92 24.76
CA CYS A 17 3.10 -25.86 24.75
C CYS A 17 1.79 -26.32 25.36
N ASN A 18 1.12 -25.41 26.07
CA ASN A 18 -0.23 -25.65 26.61
C ASN A 18 -1.25 -25.82 25.48
N GLN A 19 -2.40 -26.37 25.80
CA GLN A 19 -3.51 -26.51 24.85
C GLN A 19 -3.84 -25.13 24.24
N GLY A 20 -3.96 -25.06 22.91
CA GLY A 20 -4.20 -23.82 22.18
C GLY A 20 -2.91 -23.08 21.74
N TYR A 21 -1.74 -23.64 22.03
CA TYR A 21 -0.45 -23.09 21.60
C TYR A 21 0.36 -24.13 20.84
N ARG A 22 1.09 -23.69 19.81
CA ARG A 22 2.04 -24.53 19.07
C ARG A 22 3.46 -24.03 19.23
N ARG A 23 4.41 -24.94 19.11
CA ARG A 23 5.83 -24.58 19.18
C ARG A 23 6.33 -24.07 17.84
N VAL A 24 6.98 -22.90 17.84
CA VAL A 24 7.77 -22.36 16.74
C VAL A 24 9.12 -22.01 17.32
N ASP A 25 10.17 -22.67 16.83
CA ASP A 25 11.51 -22.61 17.38
C ASP A 25 11.53 -22.92 18.90
N GLU A 26 11.89 -21.96 19.74
CA GLU A 26 11.95 -22.10 21.20
C GLU A 26 10.75 -21.45 21.94
N ALA A 27 9.78 -20.91 21.20
CA ALA A 27 8.62 -20.23 21.76
C ALA A 27 7.31 -21.00 21.55
N CYS A 28 6.37 -20.87 22.48
CA CYS A 28 4.98 -21.30 22.32
C CYS A 28 4.15 -20.08 21.89
N ILE A 29 3.73 -20.08 20.64
CA ILE A 29 2.84 -19.06 20.08
C ILE A 29 1.41 -19.60 20.02
N GLU A 30 0.43 -18.72 20.03
CA GLU A 30 -0.97 -19.09 19.90
C GLU A 30 -1.20 -19.85 18.60
N ASP A 31 -1.88 -20.99 18.70
CA ASP A 31 -2.22 -21.80 17.52
C ASP A 31 -3.43 -21.16 16.82
N ALA A 32 -3.23 -20.61 15.65
CA ALA A 32 -4.28 -19.98 14.88
C ALA A 32 -5.48 -20.91 14.64
N CYS A 33 -5.28 -22.23 14.69
CA CYS A 33 -6.36 -23.22 14.55
C CYS A 33 -7.08 -23.56 15.87
N ALA A 34 -6.63 -23.10 17.03
CA ALA A 34 -7.15 -23.51 18.33
C ALA A 34 -8.67 -23.29 18.53
N GLN A 35 -9.23 -22.27 17.86
CA GLN A 35 -10.65 -21.90 17.92
C GLN A 35 -11.39 -22.14 16.59
N VAL A 36 -10.71 -22.66 15.55
CA VAL A 36 -11.28 -22.82 14.21
C VAL A 36 -11.69 -24.27 13.99
N THR A 37 -12.99 -24.52 13.91
CA THR A 37 -13.57 -25.85 13.71
C THR A 37 -13.81 -26.23 12.27
N CYS A 38 -13.60 -25.28 11.32
CA CYS A 38 -13.94 -25.47 9.90
C CYS A 38 -15.39 -25.98 9.70
N SER A 39 -16.31 -25.55 10.57
CA SER A 39 -17.71 -26.00 10.63
C SER A 39 -17.85 -27.53 10.76
N ASN A 40 -16.89 -28.23 11.33
CA ASN A 40 -16.79 -29.70 11.44
C ASN A 40 -16.74 -30.43 10.09
N GLN A 41 -16.50 -29.72 9.00
CA GLN A 41 -16.48 -30.28 7.63
C GLN A 41 -15.11 -30.10 6.96
N GLY A 42 -14.06 -30.05 7.73
CA GLY A 42 -12.69 -29.91 7.26
C GLY A 42 -11.68 -29.93 8.40
N SER A 43 -10.44 -29.83 8.04
CA SER A 43 -9.31 -29.74 8.96
C SER A 43 -8.70 -28.33 8.90
N CYS A 44 -8.39 -27.76 10.05
CA CYS A 44 -7.65 -26.51 10.11
C CYS A 44 -6.16 -26.78 10.03
N VAL A 45 -5.45 -26.03 9.18
CA VAL A 45 -3.99 -26.01 9.11
C VAL A 45 -3.50 -24.59 9.31
N VAL A 46 -2.34 -24.44 9.91
CA VAL A 46 -1.72 -23.14 10.11
C VAL A 46 -0.77 -22.85 8.96
N THR A 47 -0.98 -21.71 8.29
CA THR A 47 -0.09 -21.26 7.20
C THR A 47 1.26 -20.79 7.72
N ALA A 48 2.22 -20.57 6.82
CA ALA A 48 3.52 -20.00 7.17
C ALA A 48 3.41 -18.59 7.80
N ALA A 49 2.33 -17.84 7.48
CA ALA A 49 2.02 -16.54 8.06
C ALA A 49 1.31 -16.61 9.41
N ASN A 50 1.20 -17.82 10.01
CA ASN A 50 0.47 -18.07 11.26
C ASN A 50 -1.04 -17.80 11.18
N GLU A 51 -1.65 -17.98 10.01
CA GLU A 51 -3.08 -17.83 9.81
C GLU A 51 -3.78 -19.20 9.76
N ALA A 52 -5.02 -19.27 10.25
CA ALA A 52 -5.85 -20.46 10.17
C ALA A 52 -6.40 -20.64 8.76
N LEU A 53 -6.15 -21.80 8.16
CA LEU A 53 -6.66 -22.18 6.85
C LEU A 53 -7.48 -23.46 6.96
N CYS A 54 -8.75 -23.42 6.61
CA CYS A 54 -9.56 -24.63 6.53
C CYS A 54 -9.32 -25.39 5.21
N ILE A 55 -8.97 -26.68 5.32
CA ILE A 55 -8.98 -27.64 4.22
C ILE A 55 -10.28 -28.45 4.36
N CYS A 56 -11.20 -28.24 3.43
CA CYS A 56 -12.52 -28.81 3.51
C CYS A 56 -12.56 -30.25 3.01
N ASN A 57 -13.46 -31.06 3.58
CA ASN A 57 -13.77 -32.41 3.14
C ASN A 57 -14.39 -32.39 1.73
N GLN A 58 -14.37 -33.55 1.06
CA GLN A 58 -15.01 -33.70 -0.25
C GLN A 58 -16.51 -33.31 -0.15
N GLY A 59 -16.98 -32.52 -1.09
CA GLY A 59 -18.35 -31.98 -1.10
C GLY A 59 -18.53 -30.66 -0.35
N TYR A 60 -17.45 -30.09 0.19
CA TYR A 60 -17.47 -28.81 0.88
C TYR A 60 -16.44 -27.86 0.29
N ARG A 61 -16.75 -26.57 0.26
CA ARG A 61 -15.85 -25.49 -0.15
C ARG A 61 -15.59 -24.52 0.98
N ARG A 62 -14.44 -23.88 0.94
CA ARG A 62 -14.04 -22.91 1.96
C ARG A 62 -14.64 -21.53 1.70
N VAL A 63 -15.22 -20.95 2.74
CA VAL A 63 -15.65 -19.55 2.79
C VAL A 63 -15.14 -18.95 4.10
N GLY A 64 -14.14 -18.11 4.04
CA GLY A 64 -13.44 -17.61 5.23
C GLY A 64 -12.78 -18.75 6.02
N GLN A 65 -13.17 -18.87 7.30
CA GLN A 65 -12.71 -19.93 8.22
C GLN A 65 -13.72 -21.06 8.41
N ALA A 66 -14.64 -21.22 7.47
CA ALA A 66 -15.66 -22.24 7.50
C ALA A 66 -15.60 -23.11 6.25
N CYS A 67 -16.01 -24.37 6.37
CA CYS A 67 -16.33 -25.25 5.25
C CYS A 67 -17.86 -25.34 5.13
N ILE A 68 -18.40 -24.84 4.03
CA ILE A 68 -19.82 -24.90 3.72
C ILE A 68 -20.06 -25.92 2.61
N GLU A 69 -21.23 -26.50 2.56
CA GLU A 69 -21.62 -27.43 1.53
C GLU A 69 -21.43 -26.80 0.13
N ASP A 70 -20.75 -27.51 -0.76
CA ASP A 70 -20.57 -27.08 -2.14
C ASP A 70 -21.86 -27.39 -2.89
N ALA A 71 -22.60 -26.36 -3.26
CA ALA A 71 -23.87 -26.51 -3.95
C ALA A 71 -23.75 -27.36 -5.24
N CYS A 72 -22.58 -27.42 -5.84
CA CYS A 72 -22.31 -28.25 -7.02
C CYS A 72 -21.87 -29.68 -6.72
N ALA A 73 -21.63 -30.04 -5.45
CA ALA A 73 -21.04 -31.36 -5.12
C ALA A 73 -21.82 -32.56 -5.64
N GLN A 74 -23.14 -32.42 -5.82
CA GLN A 74 -24.04 -33.50 -6.29
C GLN A 74 -24.79 -33.16 -7.59
N VAL A 75 -24.46 -32.02 -8.22
CA VAL A 75 -25.12 -31.55 -9.43
C VAL A 75 -24.31 -31.98 -10.64
N THR A 76 -24.84 -32.87 -11.46
CA THR A 76 -24.15 -33.40 -12.65
C THR A 76 -24.49 -32.66 -13.93
N CYS A 77 -25.43 -31.71 -13.89
CA CYS A 77 -25.95 -30.99 -15.06
C CYS A 77 -26.38 -31.95 -16.20
N SER A 78 -26.90 -33.12 -15.81
CA SER A 78 -27.27 -34.22 -16.74
C SER A 78 -26.15 -34.65 -17.70
N ASN A 79 -24.87 -34.42 -17.33
CA ASN A 79 -23.66 -34.61 -18.17
C ASN A 79 -23.63 -33.76 -19.44
N GLN A 80 -24.46 -32.70 -19.51
CA GLN A 80 -24.58 -31.80 -20.66
C GLN A 80 -24.25 -30.35 -20.29
N GLY A 81 -23.43 -30.15 -19.27
CA GLY A 81 -23.02 -28.83 -18.79
C GLY A 81 -22.07 -28.93 -17.62
N SER A 82 -21.68 -27.78 -17.13
CA SER A 82 -20.81 -27.61 -15.95
C SER A 82 -21.57 -26.87 -14.84
N CYS A 83 -21.46 -27.37 -13.62
CA CYS A 83 -22.06 -26.69 -12.48
C CYS A 83 -21.14 -25.57 -11.97
N VAL A 84 -21.70 -24.39 -11.70
CA VAL A 84 -21.06 -23.26 -11.04
C VAL A 84 -21.84 -22.85 -9.81
N VAL A 85 -21.14 -22.37 -8.77
CA VAL A 85 -21.79 -21.88 -7.54
C VAL A 85 -21.93 -20.37 -7.63
N THR A 86 -23.16 -19.89 -7.50
CA THR A 86 -23.47 -18.45 -7.48
C THR A 86 -23.00 -17.78 -6.18
N SER A 87 -23.01 -16.46 -6.15
CA SER A 87 -22.70 -15.69 -4.92
C SER A 87 -23.72 -15.97 -3.78
N ALA A 88 -24.93 -16.41 -4.11
CA ALA A 88 -25.95 -16.85 -3.15
C ALA A 88 -25.77 -18.28 -2.67
N ASN A 89 -24.69 -18.96 -3.07
CA ASN A 89 -24.42 -20.37 -2.77
C ASN A 89 -25.42 -21.34 -3.39
N GLU A 90 -25.95 -21.03 -4.57
CA GLU A 90 -26.83 -21.88 -5.34
C GLU A 90 -26.11 -22.52 -6.51
N ALA A 91 -26.45 -23.76 -6.83
CA ALA A 91 -25.92 -24.46 -8.00
C ALA A 91 -26.61 -23.96 -9.27
N LEU A 92 -25.83 -23.59 -10.27
CA LEU A 92 -26.30 -23.21 -11.59
C LEU A 92 -25.58 -24.07 -12.63
N CYS A 93 -26.32 -24.76 -13.50
CA CYS A 93 -25.70 -25.45 -14.62
C CYS A 93 -25.54 -24.52 -15.83
N ILE A 94 -24.34 -24.44 -16.31
CA ILE A 94 -24.03 -23.88 -17.63
C ILE A 94 -24.07 -25.03 -18.62
N CYS A 95 -25.14 -25.08 -19.42
CA CYS A 95 -25.40 -26.16 -20.33
C CYS A 95 -24.54 -26.06 -21.61
N ASN A 96 -24.19 -27.23 -22.18
CA ASN A 96 -23.54 -27.32 -23.47
C ASN A 96 -24.49 -26.81 -24.58
N GLN A 97 -23.93 -26.49 -25.74
CA GLN A 97 -24.72 -26.04 -26.89
C GLN A 97 -25.83 -27.04 -27.24
N GLY A 98 -27.04 -26.56 -27.38
CA GLY A 98 -28.23 -27.39 -27.67
C GLY A 98 -28.99 -27.90 -26.45
N TYR A 99 -28.63 -27.46 -25.25
CA TYR A 99 -29.28 -27.83 -23.98
C TYR A 99 -29.59 -26.61 -23.15
N ASP A 100 -30.75 -26.67 -22.45
CA ASP A 100 -31.22 -25.61 -21.54
C ASP A 100 -31.27 -26.11 -20.10
N TRP A 101 -31.03 -25.19 -19.14
CA TRP A 101 -31.20 -25.44 -17.73
C TRP A 101 -32.71 -25.37 -17.34
N ASP A 102 -33.24 -26.47 -16.91
CA ASP A 102 -34.69 -26.59 -16.50
C ASP A 102 -34.90 -26.44 -14.99
N GLY A 103 -33.86 -26.11 -14.23
CA GLY A 103 -33.86 -26.03 -12.76
C GLY A 103 -33.38 -27.32 -12.08
N GLN A 104 -33.17 -28.42 -12.80
CA GLN A 104 -32.64 -29.68 -12.29
C GLN A 104 -31.50 -30.27 -13.11
N GLY A 105 -31.45 -29.94 -14.40
CA GLY A 105 -30.42 -30.46 -15.32
C GLY A 105 -30.42 -29.75 -16.65
N CYS A 106 -29.49 -30.13 -17.52
CA CYS A 106 -29.46 -29.63 -18.88
C CYS A 106 -30.30 -30.56 -19.77
N THR A 107 -31.41 -30.05 -20.32
CA THR A 107 -32.35 -30.80 -21.17
C THR A 107 -32.33 -30.29 -22.59
N ALA A 108 -32.47 -31.21 -23.58
CA ALA A 108 -32.51 -30.83 -25.00
C ALA A 108 -33.85 -30.13 -25.32
N THR A 109 -33.78 -28.87 -25.70
CA THR A 109 -34.92 -28.07 -26.14
C THR A 109 -34.63 -27.32 -27.44
N THR A 110 -35.63 -26.64 -27.99
CA THR A 110 -35.45 -25.66 -29.08
C THR A 110 -34.75 -24.42 -28.53
N ASN A 111 -33.48 -24.49 -28.46
CA ASN A 111 -32.58 -23.62 -27.73
C ASN A 111 -32.23 -22.41 -28.59
N PRO A 112 -32.45 -21.14 -28.14
CA PRO A 112 -31.94 -19.97 -28.84
C PRO A 112 -30.45 -20.02 -29.10
N CYS A 113 -29.69 -20.73 -28.26
CA CYS A 113 -28.25 -20.94 -28.42
C CYS A 113 -27.90 -21.90 -29.59
N SER A 114 -28.84 -22.69 -30.15
CA SER A 114 -28.55 -23.66 -31.17
C SER A 114 -28.06 -23.04 -32.51
N SER A 115 -28.33 -21.77 -32.74
CA SER A 115 -27.93 -21.00 -33.92
C SER A 115 -26.86 -19.93 -33.63
N VAL A 116 -26.39 -19.82 -32.37
CA VAL A 116 -25.41 -18.83 -31.95
C VAL A 116 -24.07 -19.48 -31.76
N ASP A 117 -23.10 -19.08 -32.56
CA ASP A 117 -21.69 -19.44 -32.38
C ASP A 117 -21.03 -18.38 -31.51
N CYS A 118 -20.79 -18.71 -30.27
CA CYS A 118 -20.06 -17.84 -29.35
C CYS A 118 -18.54 -17.92 -29.50
N GLY A 119 -18.05 -18.74 -30.43
CA GLY A 119 -16.62 -18.99 -30.63
C GLY A 119 -16.00 -19.95 -29.60
N SER A 120 -14.71 -20.22 -29.76
CA SER A 120 -13.95 -21.02 -28.78
C SER A 120 -13.80 -20.26 -27.46
N ASN A 121 -13.76 -21.00 -26.33
CA ASN A 121 -13.61 -20.45 -24.98
C ASN A 121 -14.84 -19.70 -24.43
N SER A 122 -16.01 -20.05 -24.90
CA SER A 122 -17.28 -19.48 -24.45
C SER A 122 -18.35 -20.54 -24.29
N SER A 123 -19.39 -20.17 -23.57
CA SER A 123 -20.64 -20.92 -23.48
C SER A 123 -21.79 -19.97 -23.77
N CYS A 124 -22.80 -20.48 -24.47
CA CYS A 124 -24.03 -19.74 -24.67
C CYS A 124 -24.98 -19.94 -23.49
N LEU A 125 -25.47 -18.85 -22.91
CA LEU A 125 -26.50 -18.83 -21.87
C LEU A 125 -27.81 -18.32 -22.44
N ILE A 126 -28.91 -18.85 -21.94
CA ILE A 126 -30.23 -18.32 -22.23
C ILE A 126 -30.63 -17.38 -21.09
N THR A 127 -30.95 -16.14 -21.43
CA THR A 127 -31.43 -15.15 -20.46
C THR A 127 -32.83 -15.47 -19.98
N ALA A 128 -33.29 -14.84 -18.91
CA ALA A 128 -34.66 -14.94 -18.43
C ALA A 128 -35.72 -14.49 -19.47
N THR A 129 -35.29 -13.75 -20.50
CA THR A 129 -36.09 -13.31 -21.64
C THR A 129 -36.03 -14.28 -22.82
N ASN A 130 -35.46 -15.49 -22.61
CA ASN A 130 -35.26 -16.52 -23.64
C ASN A 130 -34.42 -16.06 -24.86
N GLU A 131 -33.40 -15.22 -24.59
CA GLU A 131 -32.43 -14.74 -25.59
C GLU A 131 -31.10 -15.41 -25.36
N ALA A 132 -30.36 -15.69 -26.46
CA ALA A 132 -29.02 -16.25 -26.37
C ALA A 132 -28.00 -15.17 -25.97
N MET A 133 -27.19 -15.44 -24.96
CA MET A 133 -26.11 -14.60 -24.53
C MET A 133 -24.82 -15.40 -24.43
N CYS A 134 -23.75 -14.93 -25.08
CA CYS A 134 -22.44 -15.57 -24.96
C CYS A 134 -21.76 -15.17 -23.63
N VAL A 135 -21.32 -16.17 -22.88
CA VAL A 135 -20.56 -16.00 -21.65
C VAL A 135 -19.19 -16.64 -21.82
N CYS A 136 -18.17 -15.89 -21.53
CA CYS A 136 -16.81 -16.36 -21.65
C CYS A 136 -16.43 -17.31 -20.51
N ASN A 137 -15.64 -18.32 -20.81
CA ASN A 137 -15.03 -19.19 -19.82
C ASN A 137 -14.10 -18.38 -18.92
N GLN A 138 -13.85 -18.89 -17.71
CA GLN A 138 -12.93 -18.23 -16.79
C GLN A 138 -11.57 -17.96 -17.44
N GLY A 139 -11.12 -16.70 -17.41
CA GLY A 139 -9.88 -16.28 -18.06
C GLY A 139 -10.05 -15.75 -19.49
N TYR A 140 -11.28 -15.51 -19.95
CA TYR A 140 -11.58 -14.92 -21.26
C TYR A 140 -12.60 -13.79 -21.10
N ASP A 141 -12.42 -12.72 -21.87
CA ASP A 141 -13.30 -11.54 -21.91
C ASP A 141 -14.03 -11.43 -23.25
N TRP A 142 -15.25 -10.88 -23.22
CA TRP A 142 -16.04 -10.62 -24.41
C TRP A 142 -15.62 -9.32 -25.10
N ASP A 143 -15.11 -9.40 -26.33
CA ASP A 143 -14.65 -8.24 -27.11
C ASP A 143 -15.74 -7.55 -27.95
N GLY A 144 -16.98 -8.04 -27.85
CA GLY A 144 -18.11 -7.64 -28.67
C GLY A 144 -18.44 -8.63 -29.78
N HIS A 145 -17.56 -9.58 -30.09
CA HIS A 145 -17.73 -10.57 -31.17
C HIS A 145 -17.36 -11.99 -30.74
N ALA A 146 -16.38 -12.16 -29.86
CA ALA A 146 -15.89 -13.47 -29.41
C ALA A 146 -15.33 -13.38 -27.98
N CYS A 147 -15.20 -14.54 -27.33
CA CYS A 147 -14.44 -14.66 -26.08
C CYS A 147 -12.96 -14.78 -26.44
N VAL A 148 -12.27 -13.67 -26.28
CA VAL A 148 -10.82 -13.61 -26.47
C VAL A 148 -10.15 -13.82 -25.13
N SER A 149 -9.01 -14.54 -25.12
CA SER A 149 -8.13 -14.46 -23.97
C SER A 149 -7.91 -12.97 -23.71
N PRO A 150 -8.19 -12.45 -22.50
CA PRO A 150 -7.71 -11.12 -22.19
C PRO A 150 -6.25 -11.19 -22.58
N THR A 151 -5.84 -10.31 -23.50
CA THR A 151 -4.42 -10.19 -23.80
C THR A 151 -3.80 -9.99 -22.44
N ASP A 152 -3.18 -11.04 -21.90
CA ASP A 152 -2.48 -10.93 -20.61
C ASP A 152 -1.74 -9.61 -20.71
N PRO A 153 -2.12 -8.59 -19.91
CA PRO A 153 -1.47 -7.30 -20.02
C PRO A 153 0.04 -7.44 -19.95
N CYS A 154 0.50 -8.53 -19.33
CA CYS A 154 1.91 -8.91 -19.25
C CYS A 154 2.43 -9.67 -20.50
N SER A 155 1.56 -10.03 -21.45
CA SER A 155 1.97 -10.75 -22.67
C SER A 155 2.92 -9.89 -23.50
N GLY A 156 4.13 -10.40 -23.72
CA GLY A 156 5.19 -9.69 -24.44
C GLY A 156 5.97 -8.66 -23.61
N ILE A 157 5.61 -8.44 -22.34
CA ILE A 157 6.36 -7.59 -21.41
C ILE A 157 7.36 -8.46 -20.66
N THR A 158 8.64 -8.32 -20.99
CA THR A 158 9.72 -9.09 -20.38
C THR A 158 10.38 -8.37 -19.21
N CYS A 159 9.93 -7.14 -18.88
CA CYS A 159 10.60 -6.28 -17.91
C CYS A 159 12.10 -6.16 -18.15
N SER A 160 12.53 -6.20 -19.43
CA SER A 160 13.94 -6.22 -19.88
C SER A 160 14.77 -7.37 -19.28
N GLY A 161 14.13 -8.45 -18.80
CA GLY A 161 14.82 -9.56 -18.12
C GLY A 161 15.25 -9.28 -16.69
N TYR A 162 14.95 -8.09 -16.16
CA TYR A 162 15.34 -7.65 -14.82
C TYR A 162 14.14 -7.43 -13.88
N GLY A 163 13.10 -8.21 -14.07
CA GLY A 163 11.90 -8.18 -13.23
C GLY A 163 10.84 -9.15 -13.73
N SER A 164 9.71 -9.15 -13.02
CA SER A 164 8.54 -9.92 -13.37
C SER A 164 7.37 -8.98 -13.64
N CYS A 165 6.62 -9.22 -14.71
CA CYS A 165 5.40 -8.49 -14.95
C CYS A 165 4.28 -9.09 -14.10
N VAL A 166 3.52 -8.23 -13.41
CA VAL A 166 2.31 -8.57 -12.69
C VAL A 166 1.14 -7.76 -13.23
N VAL A 167 -0.04 -8.35 -13.21
CA VAL A 167 -1.26 -7.67 -13.60
C VAL A 167 -1.86 -7.01 -12.36
N THR A 168 -2.05 -5.70 -12.42
CA THR A 168 -2.69 -4.95 -11.33
C THR A 168 -4.18 -5.25 -11.24
N ALA A 169 -4.85 -4.88 -10.14
CA ALA A 169 -6.30 -5.00 -9.99
C ALA A 169 -7.11 -4.26 -11.08
N LEU A 170 -6.48 -3.31 -11.78
CA LEU A 170 -7.05 -2.59 -12.93
C LEU A 170 -6.72 -3.23 -14.28
N ASN A 171 -6.26 -4.48 -14.28
CA ASN A 171 -5.89 -5.22 -15.49
C ASN A 171 -4.79 -4.54 -16.32
N GLN A 172 -3.82 -3.87 -15.66
CA GLN A 172 -2.68 -3.22 -16.30
C GLN A 172 -1.37 -3.94 -15.96
N PRO A 173 -0.41 -3.98 -16.89
CA PRO A 173 0.89 -4.58 -16.61
C PRO A 173 1.74 -3.67 -15.76
N LEU A 174 2.37 -4.22 -14.74
CA LEU A 174 3.35 -3.55 -13.89
C LEU A 174 4.59 -4.43 -13.80
N CYS A 175 5.76 -3.88 -14.13
CA CYS A 175 7.01 -4.57 -13.88
C CYS A 175 7.42 -4.41 -12.42
N ILE A 176 7.52 -5.52 -11.70
CA ILE A 176 8.20 -5.60 -10.41
C ILE A 176 9.67 -5.91 -10.72
N CYS A 177 10.50 -4.92 -10.62
CA CYS A 177 11.91 -5.05 -10.99
C CYS A 177 12.73 -5.67 -9.86
N ILE A 178 13.77 -6.42 -10.23
CA ILE A 178 14.78 -6.88 -9.26
C ILE A 178 15.57 -5.69 -8.74
N GLU A 179 16.27 -5.92 -7.65
CA GLU A 179 17.19 -4.95 -7.04
C GLU A 179 18.10 -4.26 -8.05
N GLY A 180 18.27 -2.93 -7.92
CA GLY A 180 19.08 -2.12 -8.83
C GLY A 180 18.38 -1.72 -10.12
N TYR A 181 17.10 -2.03 -10.29
CA TYR A 181 16.31 -1.66 -11.46
C TYR A 181 14.97 -1.01 -11.06
N ARG A 182 14.46 -0.10 -11.90
CA ARG A 182 13.18 0.58 -11.74
C ARG A 182 12.27 0.38 -12.96
N PRO A 183 10.96 0.35 -12.78
CA PRO A 183 10.05 0.21 -13.90
C PRO A 183 9.95 1.53 -14.70
N VAL A 184 10.09 1.42 -16.01
CA VAL A 184 9.88 2.52 -16.96
C VAL A 184 9.22 1.93 -18.20
N GLY A 185 7.95 2.29 -18.46
CA GLY A 185 7.24 1.94 -19.69
C GLY A 185 7.22 0.45 -20.03
N GLY A 186 7.01 -0.44 -19.06
CA GLY A 186 7.02 -1.90 -19.27
C GLY A 186 8.40 -2.55 -19.30
N ASN A 187 9.45 -1.82 -18.90
CA ASN A 187 10.82 -2.32 -18.81
C ASN A 187 11.39 -2.07 -17.40
N CYS A 188 12.34 -2.87 -17.00
CA CYS A 188 13.19 -2.59 -15.84
C CYS A 188 14.50 -1.97 -16.34
N VAL A 189 14.74 -0.71 -15.99
CA VAL A 189 15.98 0.00 -16.33
C VAL A 189 16.87 0.12 -15.10
N PRO A 190 18.22 0.10 -15.25
CA PRO A 190 19.10 0.31 -14.12
C PRO A 190 18.79 1.62 -13.40
N VAL A 191 18.82 1.60 -12.08
CA VAL A 191 18.77 2.82 -11.28
C VAL A 191 20.18 3.41 -11.28
N ASP A 192 20.35 4.53 -11.97
CA ASP A 192 21.65 5.18 -12.13
C ASP A 192 22.22 5.55 -10.76
N GLY A 193 23.25 4.84 -10.33
CA GLY A 193 24.08 5.18 -9.16
C GLY A 193 23.51 4.85 -7.78
N CYS A 194 22.23 4.46 -7.62
CA CYS A 194 21.59 4.19 -6.32
C CYS A 194 21.34 2.68 -6.11
N THR A 195 22.37 1.87 -6.29
CA THR A 195 22.26 0.39 -6.37
C THR A 195 22.34 -0.34 -5.03
N ALA A 196 22.29 0.37 -3.90
CA ALA A 196 22.24 -0.32 -2.61
C ALA A 196 20.85 -0.85 -2.32
N SER A 197 20.75 -2.13 -1.92
CA SER A 197 19.50 -2.71 -1.43
C SER A 197 18.93 -1.86 -0.30
N THR A 198 17.68 -1.46 -0.43
CA THR A 198 16.93 -0.97 0.72
C THR A 198 16.58 -2.18 1.59
N ILE A 199 17.07 -2.19 2.81
CA ILE A 199 16.74 -3.22 3.79
C ILE A 199 15.73 -2.60 4.74
N CYS A 200 14.50 -3.15 4.75
CA CYS A 200 13.49 -2.76 5.73
C CYS A 200 13.43 -3.80 6.84
N ASN A 201 13.56 -3.35 8.08
CA ASN A 201 13.49 -4.18 9.27
C ASN A 201 12.83 -3.40 10.42
N ASN A 202 11.99 -4.07 11.19
CA ASN A 202 11.31 -3.50 12.36
C ASN A 202 10.63 -2.13 12.09
N GLY A 203 9.98 -1.98 10.92
CA GLY A 203 9.27 -0.75 10.56
C GLY A 203 10.15 0.39 10.05
N TRP A 204 11.43 0.15 9.77
CA TRP A 204 12.39 1.13 9.26
C TRP A 204 13.07 0.62 8.00
N CYS A 205 13.23 1.48 7.00
CA CYS A 205 13.98 1.20 5.78
C CYS A 205 15.29 1.99 5.77
N LEU A 206 16.39 1.30 5.46
CA LEU A 206 17.69 1.92 5.23
C LEU A 206 17.75 2.41 3.78
N LEU A 207 17.78 3.72 3.59
CA LEU A 207 17.85 4.37 2.28
C LEU A 207 19.30 4.76 1.95
N PRO A 208 19.79 4.47 0.72
CA PRO A 208 21.19 4.71 0.36
C PRO A 208 21.49 6.19 0.14
N ALA A 209 22.77 6.55 0.21
CA ALA A 209 23.27 7.82 -0.29
C ALA A 209 23.22 7.84 -1.83
N CYS A 210 22.68 8.91 -2.41
CA CYS A 210 22.52 9.01 -3.86
C CYS A 210 22.22 10.43 -4.32
N THR A 211 22.42 10.71 -5.62
CA THR A 211 21.94 11.91 -6.29
C THR A 211 20.67 11.58 -7.07
N PHE A 212 19.63 12.39 -6.91
CA PHE A 212 18.36 12.25 -7.63
C PHE A 212 17.87 13.60 -8.16
N GLU A 213 16.96 13.56 -9.12
CA GLU A 213 16.30 14.75 -9.64
C GLU A 213 15.07 15.07 -8.79
N MET A 214 15.12 16.20 -8.06
CA MET A 214 14.02 16.72 -7.22
C MET A 214 13.19 17.72 -7.99
N GLY A 215 11.87 17.67 -7.77
CA GLY A 215 10.89 18.54 -8.42
C GLY A 215 10.17 17.88 -9.58
N SER A 216 9.30 18.64 -10.27
CA SER A 216 8.55 18.14 -11.42
C SER A 216 8.92 18.88 -12.71
N PRO A 217 9.07 18.14 -13.85
CA PRO A 217 9.33 18.76 -15.15
C PRO A 217 8.15 19.63 -15.60
N SER A 218 8.40 20.60 -16.48
CA SER A 218 7.42 21.61 -16.89
C SER A 218 6.19 21.05 -17.61
N ASP A 219 6.34 19.86 -18.18
CA ASP A 219 5.33 19.11 -18.91
C ASP A 219 4.60 18.05 -18.06
N GLU A 220 4.96 17.91 -16.79
CA GLU A 220 4.24 16.99 -15.89
C GLU A 220 2.81 17.48 -15.65
N GLY A 221 1.85 16.61 -15.89
CA GLY A 221 0.44 16.93 -15.69
C GLY A 221 0.12 17.29 -14.24
N CYS A 222 -0.76 18.28 -14.06
CA CYS A 222 -1.23 18.76 -12.74
C CYS A 222 -0.14 19.38 -11.84
N ARG A 223 1.03 19.70 -12.39
CA ARG A 223 2.10 20.34 -11.60
C ARG A 223 1.74 21.77 -11.21
N TRP A 224 2.26 22.20 -10.09
CA TRP A 224 2.24 23.59 -9.64
C TRP A 224 3.61 24.26 -9.90
N ALA A 225 3.61 25.56 -10.13
CA ALA A 225 4.85 26.30 -10.44
C ALA A 225 5.93 26.18 -9.34
N ASN A 226 5.52 26.02 -8.09
CA ASN A 226 6.39 25.88 -6.93
C ASN A 226 7.06 24.50 -6.78
N GLU A 227 6.76 23.55 -7.68
CA GLU A 227 7.37 22.23 -7.72
C GLU A 227 8.62 22.18 -8.62
N GLY A 228 8.97 23.27 -9.22
CA GLY A 228 10.16 23.39 -10.07
C GLY A 228 11.03 24.58 -9.71
N PRO A 229 12.19 24.70 -10.37
CA PRO A 229 12.70 23.81 -11.43
C PRO A 229 13.11 22.42 -10.91
N VAL A 230 13.16 21.42 -11.83
CA VAL A 230 13.85 20.16 -11.55
C VAL A 230 15.33 20.46 -11.34
N HIS A 231 15.90 19.85 -10.31
CA HIS A 231 17.30 20.09 -9.95
C HIS A 231 17.91 18.87 -9.27
N PRO A 232 19.22 18.64 -9.46
CA PRO A 232 19.90 17.52 -8.82
C PRO A 232 20.09 17.77 -7.34
N VAL A 233 19.73 16.77 -6.52
CA VAL A 233 19.96 16.76 -5.07
C VAL A 233 20.78 15.53 -4.70
N THR A 234 21.86 15.72 -3.98
CA THR A 234 22.70 14.65 -3.45
C THR A 234 22.37 14.43 -1.98
N ILE A 235 21.86 13.26 -1.65
CA ILE A 235 21.82 12.74 -0.27
C ILE A 235 23.17 12.11 -0.01
N THR A 236 24.00 12.73 0.83
CA THR A 236 25.41 12.34 0.96
C THR A 236 25.63 11.14 1.87
N ARG A 237 24.64 10.75 2.68
CA ARG A 237 24.74 9.66 3.65
C ARG A 237 23.49 8.81 3.66
N PRO A 238 23.62 7.50 3.86
CA PRO A 238 22.45 6.66 4.10
C PRO A 238 21.75 7.09 5.37
N PHE A 239 20.44 6.93 5.39
CA PHE A 239 19.59 7.24 6.55
C PHE A 239 18.45 6.23 6.68
N LEU A 240 17.90 6.12 7.88
CA LEU A 240 16.70 5.33 8.13
C LEU A 240 15.47 6.21 7.94
N MET A 241 14.45 5.63 7.31
CA MET A 241 13.12 6.23 7.23
C MET A 241 12.06 5.24 7.69
N LYS A 242 11.10 5.71 8.48
CA LYS A 242 9.99 4.88 8.95
C LYS A 242 9.14 4.43 7.77
N GLN A 243 8.77 3.14 7.73
CA GLN A 243 8.03 2.56 6.58
C GLN A 243 6.66 3.21 6.37
N THR A 244 6.03 3.67 7.44
CA THR A 244 4.69 4.26 7.45
C THR A 244 4.72 5.62 8.12
N GLU A 245 3.61 6.33 8.11
CA GLU A 245 3.38 7.45 9.04
C GLU A 245 3.44 6.93 10.49
N VAL A 246 3.71 7.82 11.44
CA VAL A 246 3.57 7.51 12.86
C VAL A 246 2.10 7.26 13.18
N THR A 247 1.82 6.14 13.86
CA THR A 247 0.45 5.74 14.17
C THR A 247 -0.08 6.33 15.46
N GLN A 248 -1.40 6.27 15.66
CA GLN A 248 -2.05 6.70 16.90
C GLN A 248 -1.60 5.86 18.09
N GLY A 249 -1.35 4.57 17.88
CA GLY A 249 -0.82 3.68 18.91
C GLY A 249 0.58 4.07 19.34
N GLU A 250 1.48 4.32 18.38
CA GLU A 250 2.86 4.78 18.65
C GLU A 250 2.86 6.16 19.34
N TRP A 251 1.99 7.08 18.91
CA TRP A 251 1.85 8.37 19.56
C TRP A 251 1.43 8.23 21.04
N LYS A 252 0.41 7.40 21.31
CA LYS A 252 -0.09 7.17 22.68
C LYS A 252 0.93 6.48 23.58
N ALA A 253 1.81 5.66 23.01
CA ALA A 253 2.90 5.04 23.78
C ALA A 253 3.85 6.09 24.34
N ILE A 254 4.07 7.20 23.65
CA ILE A 254 4.97 8.29 24.07
C ILE A 254 4.26 9.34 24.94
N PHE A 255 3.05 9.79 24.55
CA PHE A 255 2.40 10.97 25.16
C PHE A 255 1.11 10.66 25.94
N SER A 256 0.64 9.45 25.96
CA SER A 256 -0.58 9.00 26.67
C SER A 256 -1.88 9.72 26.28
N ASN A 257 -1.86 10.57 25.25
CA ASN A 257 -3.03 11.26 24.69
C ASN A 257 -3.20 10.87 23.21
N ASN A 258 -4.29 11.29 22.59
CA ASN A 258 -4.50 11.10 21.16
C ASN A 258 -5.08 12.39 20.56
N PRO A 259 -4.29 13.18 19.79
CA PRO A 259 -4.76 14.40 19.16
C PRO A 259 -5.64 14.17 17.92
N SER A 260 -5.68 12.96 17.39
CA SER A 260 -6.31 12.65 16.11
C SER A 260 -7.80 12.95 16.09
N TYR A 261 -8.29 13.44 14.97
CA TYR A 261 -9.70 13.64 14.71
C TYR A 261 -10.42 12.30 14.49
N ASN A 262 -9.82 11.40 13.72
CA ASN A 262 -10.37 10.08 13.42
C ASN A 262 -9.93 9.01 14.43
N THR A 263 -10.21 9.22 15.71
CA THR A 263 -9.86 8.26 16.77
C THR A 263 -10.55 6.91 16.63
N ALA A 264 -11.70 6.85 15.96
CA ALA A 264 -12.43 5.60 15.70
C ALA A 264 -11.71 4.66 14.74
N CYS A 265 -10.70 5.12 14.01
CA CYS A 265 -9.88 4.32 13.12
C CYS A 265 -9.03 3.30 13.88
N GLY A 266 -8.57 3.64 15.07
CA GLY A 266 -7.78 2.75 15.93
C GLY A 266 -6.28 3.02 15.91
N ASP A 267 -5.55 2.16 16.60
CA ASP A 267 -4.12 2.36 16.89
C ASP A 267 -3.22 2.24 15.66
N ASP A 268 -3.62 1.47 14.67
CA ASP A 268 -2.88 1.27 13.42
C ASP A 268 -3.07 2.40 12.40
N CYS A 269 -3.92 3.38 12.70
CA CYS A 269 -4.11 4.53 11.83
C CYS A 269 -3.09 5.63 12.09
N PRO A 270 -2.73 6.45 11.08
CA PRO A 270 -1.79 7.54 11.30
C PRO A 270 -2.31 8.50 12.36
N VAL A 271 -1.42 9.01 13.19
CA VAL A 271 -1.74 10.15 14.04
C VAL A 271 -1.82 11.39 13.15
N GLU A 272 -2.95 12.10 13.26
CA GLU A 272 -3.19 13.35 12.53
C GLU A 272 -3.66 14.44 13.48
N GLN A 273 -3.95 15.61 12.94
CA GLN A 273 -4.29 16.79 13.74
C GLN A 273 -3.18 17.19 14.72
N VAL A 274 -1.95 16.91 14.33
CA VAL A 274 -0.72 17.34 15.01
C VAL A 274 -0.14 18.56 14.31
N ASN A 275 0.36 19.52 15.06
CA ASN A 275 1.12 20.64 14.51
C ASN A 275 2.61 20.28 14.37
N TRP A 276 3.39 21.11 13.71
CA TRP A 276 4.81 20.81 13.46
C TRP A 276 5.61 20.71 14.79
N PHE A 277 5.28 21.49 15.80
CA PHE A 277 5.95 21.43 17.12
C PHE A 277 5.65 20.11 17.86
N ASP A 278 4.45 19.57 17.70
CA ASP A 278 4.09 18.26 18.23
C ASP A 278 4.98 17.16 17.66
N THR A 279 5.24 17.20 16.33
CA THR A 279 6.00 16.17 15.66
C THR A 279 7.48 16.18 16.05
N VAL A 280 8.07 17.37 16.23
CA VAL A 280 9.47 17.45 16.71
C VAL A 280 9.60 17.10 18.19
N ALA A 281 8.57 17.39 18.99
CA ALA A 281 8.52 16.93 20.39
C ALA A 281 8.43 15.40 20.48
N TYR A 282 7.62 14.78 19.62
CA TYR A 282 7.52 13.33 19.52
C TYR A 282 8.86 12.70 19.12
N ALA A 283 9.50 13.23 18.08
CA ALA A 283 10.81 12.76 17.64
C ALA A 283 11.86 12.81 18.76
N ASN A 284 11.88 13.90 19.54
CA ASN A 284 12.79 14.03 20.68
C ASN A 284 12.45 13.08 21.82
N ALA A 285 11.17 12.90 22.14
CA ALA A 285 10.73 12.02 23.22
C ALA A 285 11.09 10.56 22.89
N LEU A 286 10.79 10.11 21.66
CA LEU A 286 11.16 8.78 21.18
C LEU A 286 12.70 8.59 21.18
N SER A 287 13.45 9.61 20.75
CA SER A 287 14.93 9.57 20.82
C SER A 287 15.43 9.33 22.23
N THR A 288 14.87 10.05 23.19
CA THR A 288 15.25 9.95 24.61
C THR A 288 14.88 8.58 25.17
N GLU A 289 13.69 8.05 24.85
CA GLU A 289 13.24 6.73 25.29
C GLU A 289 14.15 5.61 24.79
N GLU A 290 14.61 5.72 23.55
CA GLU A 290 15.51 4.73 22.95
C GLU A 290 17.01 5.03 23.18
N GLY A 291 17.36 6.02 23.99
CA GLY A 291 18.73 6.34 24.39
C GLY A 291 19.55 7.10 23.35
N PHE A 292 18.90 7.74 22.36
CA PHE A 292 19.55 8.58 21.38
C PHE A 292 19.53 10.06 21.76
N GLN A 293 20.48 10.83 21.21
CA GLN A 293 20.50 12.27 21.40
C GLN A 293 19.40 12.94 20.55
N PRO A 294 18.50 13.74 21.18
CA PRO A 294 17.48 14.48 20.47
C PRO A 294 18.04 15.38 19.35
N CYS A 295 17.33 15.44 18.23
CA CYS A 295 17.72 16.23 17.07
C CYS A 295 17.20 17.68 17.09
N TYR A 296 16.37 18.02 18.04
CA TYR A 296 15.84 19.39 18.19
C TYR A 296 16.09 19.92 19.61
N GLN A 297 16.62 21.13 19.70
CA GLN A 297 16.68 21.87 20.96
C GLN A 297 15.37 22.65 21.11
N LEU A 298 14.60 22.32 22.13
CA LEU A 298 13.31 22.95 22.44
C LEU A 298 13.46 23.88 23.63
N SER A 299 12.99 25.10 23.48
CA SER A 299 12.98 26.10 24.58
C SER A 299 11.72 26.96 24.55
N ASN A 300 11.39 27.58 25.67
CA ASN A 300 10.21 28.45 25.81
C ASN A 300 8.92 27.76 25.33
N CYS A 301 8.78 26.48 25.63
CA CYS A 301 7.61 25.71 25.24
C CYS A 301 6.39 26.11 26.04
N SER A 302 5.24 26.17 25.38
CA SER A 302 3.92 26.38 25.98
C SER A 302 2.95 25.30 25.55
N GLY A 303 2.00 24.95 26.42
CA GLY A 303 1.08 23.84 26.17
C GLY A 303 1.70 22.47 26.38
N THR A 304 1.04 21.44 25.88
CA THR A 304 1.47 20.03 25.92
C THR A 304 1.39 19.43 24.52
N PRO A 305 2.33 18.54 24.14
CA PRO A 305 2.26 17.87 22.85
C PRO A 305 0.91 17.16 22.64
N GLY A 306 0.30 17.36 21.47
CA GLY A 306 -1.05 16.89 21.17
C GLY A 306 -2.19 17.72 21.78
N GLY A 307 -1.89 18.67 22.64
CA GLY A 307 -2.88 19.46 23.43
C GLY A 307 -3.48 20.69 22.74
N GLY A 308 -3.38 20.82 21.43
CA GLY A 308 -4.06 21.90 20.66
C GLY A 308 -3.29 23.20 20.50
N ASN A 309 -2.52 23.62 21.48
CA ASN A 309 -1.80 24.90 21.51
C ASN A 309 -0.29 24.76 21.80
N TYR A 310 0.27 23.59 21.57
CA TYR A 310 1.69 23.34 21.81
C TYR A 310 2.55 24.11 20.82
N SER A 311 3.55 24.82 21.33
CA SER A 311 4.55 25.55 20.54
C SER A 311 5.84 25.75 21.34
N CYS A 312 6.97 25.81 20.65
CA CYS A 312 8.31 26.00 21.21
C CYS A 312 9.16 26.89 20.30
N ASN A 313 10.22 27.48 20.86
CA ASN A 313 11.37 27.82 20.05
C ASN A 313 12.14 26.54 19.72
N VAL A 314 12.39 26.29 18.44
CA VAL A 314 13.01 25.05 17.97
C VAL A 314 14.29 25.37 17.19
N THR A 315 15.39 24.75 17.58
CA THR A 315 16.63 24.73 16.81
C THR A 315 16.92 23.30 16.37
N PHE A 316 16.98 23.05 15.07
CA PHE A 316 17.41 21.78 14.52
C PHE A 316 18.93 21.66 14.65
N VAL A 317 19.41 20.56 15.24
CA VAL A 317 20.84 20.33 15.50
C VAL A 317 21.62 20.02 14.20
N GLY A 318 20.90 19.61 13.17
CA GLY A 318 21.45 19.24 11.85
C GLY A 318 21.40 17.73 11.59
N LEU A 319 21.74 17.37 10.36
CA LEU A 319 21.64 15.98 9.86
C LEU A 319 22.66 15.01 10.47
N LEU A 320 23.59 15.50 11.27
CA LEU A 320 24.55 14.65 12.01
C LEU A 320 24.01 14.18 13.37
N CYS A 321 22.80 14.58 13.76
CA CYS A 321 22.16 14.08 14.97
C CYS A 321 21.85 12.59 14.84
N THR A 322 21.94 11.84 15.93
CA THR A 322 21.75 10.39 15.94
C THR A 322 20.36 9.95 16.35
N GLY A 323 19.53 10.88 16.83
CA GLY A 323 18.16 10.64 17.22
C GLY A 323 17.18 10.67 16.05
N TYR A 324 15.92 10.55 16.40
CA TYR A 324 14.82 10.67 15.45
C TYR A 324 14.54 12.12 15.10
N ARG A 325 14.11 12.35 13.89
CA ARG A 325 13.76 13.65 13.33
C ARG A 325 12.71 13.53 12.23
N LEU A 326 12.16 14.63 11.82
CA LEU A 326 11.44 14.67 10.56
C LEU A 326 12.44 14.49 9.39
N PRO A 327 12.05 13.87 8.28
CA PRO A 327 12.84 13.93 7.07
C PRO A 327 12.95 15.38 6.59
N THR A 328 14.04 15.73 5.90
CA THR A 328 14.03 16.95 5.10
C THR A 328 13.07 16.79 3.93
N GLU A 329 12.65 17.89 3.32
CA GLU A 329 11.80 17.85 2.14
C GLU A 329 12.43 17.04 1.00
N ALA A 330 13.72 17.15 0.84
CA ALA A 330 14.49 16.39 -0.15
C ALA A 330 14.58 14.90 0.18
N GLU A 331 14.85 14.54 1.43
CA GLU A 331 14.85 13.14 1.88
C GLU A 331 13.48 12.50 1.70
N TRP A 332 12.41 13.26 1.95
CA TRP A 332 11.05 12.77 1.77
C TRP A 332 10.76 12.47 0.28
N GLU A 333 11.06 13.43 -0.63
CA GLU A 333 10.82 13.24 -2.06
C GLU A 333 11.69 12.12 -2.65
N TYR A 334 12.96 12.06 -2.23
CA TYR A 334 13.89 10.97 -2.57
C TYR A 334 13.29 9.61 -2.20
N ALA A 335 12.80 9.48 -0.97
CA ALA A 335 12.20 8.28 -0.45
C ALA A 335 10.89 7.91 -1.16
N ALA A 336 10.02 8.89 -1.43
CA ALA A 336 8.77 8.68 -2.14
C ALA A 336 8.97 8.21 -3.57
N ARG A 337 9.95 8.78 -4.27
CA ARG A 337 10.33 8.39 -5.64
C ARG A 337 10.91 6.99 -5.74
N ALA A 338 11.64 6.55 -4.73
CA ALA A 338 12.29 5.24 -4.73
C ALA A 338 13.02 4.92 -6.04
N GLY A 339 13.81 5.89 -6.54
CA GLY A 339 14.59 5.79 -7.77
C GLY A 339 13.82 6.12 -9.06
N THR A 340 12.54 6.49 -9.02
CA THR A 340 11.77 6.92 -10.21
C THR A 340 11.87 8.42 -10.42
N THR A 341 11.62 8.85 -11.66
CA THR A 341 11.51 10.27 -12.04
C THR A 341 10.09 10.68 -12.40
N THR A 342 9.14 9.74 -12.34
CA THR A 342 7.75 9.92 -12.72
C THR A 342 6.91 10.57 -11.61
N ALA A 343 5.70 11.00 -11.94
CA ALA A 343 4.79 11.67 -11.00
C ALA A 343 4.50 10.81 -9.75
N TYR A 344 4.37 9.50 -9.93
CA TYR A 344 4.25 8.50 -8.87
C TYR A 344 5.32 7.44 -9.06
N TRP A 345 5.65 6.68 -8.03
CA TRP A 345 6.62 5.59 -8.16
C TRP A 345 6.19 4.47 -9.14
N ILE A 346 4.91 4.37 -9.47
CA ILE A 346 4.36 3.45 -10.47
C ILE A 346 4.30 4.03 -11.89
N GLY A 347 4.64 5.30 -12.10
CA GLY A 347 4.59 5.96 -13.41
C GLY A 347 4.00 7.37 -13.39
N SER A 348 3.58 7.86 -14.56
CA SER A 348 2.97 9.17 -14.73
C SER A 348 1.46 9.15 -14.47
N ASN A 349 0.90 10.29 -14.07
CA ASN A 349 -0.52 10.48 -13.80
C ASN A 349 -1.33 10.77 -15.08
N VAL A 350 -1.33 9.83 -16.00
CA VAL A 350 -2.11 9.94 -17.25
C VAL A 350 -3.35 9.05 -17.18
N GLY A 351 -4.48 9.58 -17.64
CA GLY A 351 -5.72 8.83 -17.81
C GLY A 351 -5.68 7.91 -19.02
N HIS A 352 -6.77 7.15 -19.20
CA HIS A 352 -6.92 6.17 -20.27
C HIS A 352 -6.67 6.75 -21.69
N ASN A 353 -6.90 8.04 -21.89
CA ASN A 353 -6.70 8.75 -23.16
C ASN A 353 -5.40 9.60 -23.20
N GLY A 354 -4.47 9.44 -22.24
CA GLY A 354 -3.26 10.24 -22.16
C GLY A 354 -3.45 11.61 -21.51
N GLU A 355 -4.66 11.94 -21.04
CA GLU A 355 -4.92 13.18 -20.33
C GLU A 355 -4.51 13.10 -18.86
N PRO A 356 -3.97 14.17 -18.26
CA PRO A 356 -3.59 14.18 -16.85
C PRO A 356 -4.80 13.98 -15.93
N ILE A 357 -4.64 13.15 -14.91
CA ILE A 357 -5.65 12.93 -13.87
C ILE A 357 -5.36 13.86 -12.71
N CYS A 358 -6.14 14.95 -12.61
CA CYS A 358 -5.92 15.97 -11.59
C CYS A 358 -6.99 15.96 -10.49
N ASP A 359 -8.15 15.36 -10.74
CA ASP A 359 -9.32 15.43 -9.86
C ASP A 359 -9.50 14.19 -8.98
N ALA A 360 -10.04 14.42 -7.79
CA ALA A 360 -10.35 13.35 -6.83
C ALA A 360 -11.37 12.32 -7.34
N GLY A 361 -12.24 12.71 -8.26
CA GLY A 361 -13.35 11.89 -8.76
C GLY A 361 -13.02 11.07 -10.01
N ASN A 362 -11.78 11.08 -10.50
CA ASN A 362 -11.43 10.32 -11.69
C ASN A 362 -11.03 8.87 -11.34
N PRO A 363 -11.89 7.88 -11.66
CA PRO A 363 -11.65 6.48 -11.33
C PRO A 363 -10.55 5.80 -12.16
N PHE A 364 -10.05 6.50 -13.20
CA PHE A 364 -9.12 5.92 -14.18
C PHE A 364 -7.64 6.21 -13.88
N GLY A 365 -7.31 6.66 -12.66
CA GLY A 365 -5.93 6.71 -12.17
C GLY A 365 -5.36 5.30 -12.12
N ILE A 366 -4.67 4.92 -13.19
CA ILE A 366 -4.09 3.58 -13.35
C ILE A 366 -3.13 3.31 -12.20
N GLY A 367 -3.45 2.32 -11.35
CA GLY A 367 -2.63 1.89 -10.23
C GLY A 367 -2.68 2.80 -8.99
N LEU A 368 -3.21 4.01 -9.06
CA LEU A 368 -3.25 4.91 -7.91
C LEU A 368 -4.10 4.38 -6.73
N PRO A 369 -5.27 3.75 -6.95
CA PRO A 369 -6.02 3.12 -5.85
C PRO A 369 -5.29 1.96 -5.17
N ASP A 370 -4.32 1.36 -5.82
CA ASP A 370 -3.55 0.24 -5.26
C ASP A 370 -2.42 0.72 -4.33
N ILE A 371 -1.97 1.97 -4.50
CA ILE A 371 -0.84 2.55 -3.78
C ILE A 371 -1.23 3.70 -2.84
N ALA A 372 -2.47 4.19 -2.92
CA ALA A 372 -2.88 5.40 -2.21
C ALA A 372 -4.30 5.32 -1.63
N TRP A 373 -4.47 5.92 -0.45
CA TRP A 373 -5.75 6.33 0.09
C TRP A 373 -5.95 7.83 -0.16
N TYR A 374 -6.95 8.21 -0.97
CA TYR A 374 -7.14 9.60 -1.41
C TYR A 374 -8.64 9.91 -1.61
N GLY A 375 -9.00 11.09 -2.10
CA GLY A 375 -10.38 11.54 -2.20
C GLY A 375 -11.34 10.58 -2.91
N TYR A 376 -10.81 9.70 -3.77
CA TYR A 376 -11.63 8.72 -4.48
C TYR A 376 -12.01 7.49 -3.63
N ASN A 377 -11.09 6.97 -2.81
CA ASN A 377 -11.24 5.66 -2.16
C ASN A 377 -11.12 5.67 -0.63
N SER A 378 -10.75 6.79 -0.01
CA SER A 378 -10.55 6.89 1.44
C SER A 378 -11.84 6.95 2.26
N GLY A 379 -12.98 7.32 1.62
CA GLY A 379 -14.22 7.65 2.33
C GLY A 379 -14.09 8.89 3.21
N SER A 380 -13.16 9.81 2.87
CA SER A 380 -12.84 11.04 3.63
C SER A 380 -12.38 10.77 5.06
N LYS A 381 -11.69 9.64 5.29
CA LYS A 381 -11.14 9.23 6.58
C LYS A 381 -9.73 8.68 6.40
N SER A 382 -8.87 8.87 7.39
CA SER A 382 -7.60 8.16 7.48
C SER A 382 -7.86 6.65 7.60
N GLN A 383 -6.98 5.87 7.02
CA GLN A 383 -7.06 4.41 6.98
C GLN A 383 -5.86 3.83 7.75
N PRO A 384 -5.94 2.58 8.24
CA PRO A 384 -4.79 1.93 8.83
C PRO A 384 -3.60 1.97 7.86
N VAL A 385 -2.40 2.20 8.41
CA VAL A 385 -1.18 2.28 7.60
C VAL A 385 -0.86 0.94 6.94
N ALA A 386 -0.06 0.97 5.87
CA ALA A 386 0.41 -0.21 5.15
C ALA A 386 -0.69 -1.11 4.56
N GLN A 387 -1.85 -0.56 4.23
CA GLN A 387 -2.92 -1.32 3.56
C GLN A 387 -2.81 -1.27 2.02
N LYS A 388 -1.95 -0.43 1.50
CA LYS A 388 -1.67 -0.29 0.07
C LYS A 388 -0.30 -0.87 -0.26
N LEU A 389 0.02 -0.96 -1.55
CA LEU A 389 1.33 -1.45 -1.97
C LEU A 389 2.44 -0.46 -1.58
N PRO A 390 3.56 -0.94 -1.04
CA PRO A 390 4.72 -0.09 -0.76
C PRO A 390 5.43 0.29 -2.05
N ASN A 391 6.18 1.39 -2.02
CA ASN A 391 7.07 1.72 -3.13
C ASN A 391 8.26 0.74 -3.21
N HIS A 392 9.11 0.90 -4.23
CA HIS A 392 10.24 -0.02 -4.48
C HIS A 392 11.25 -0.10 -3.33
N TRP A 393 11.21 0.83 -2.39
CA TRP A 393 12.06 0.86 -1.20
C TRP A 393 11.33 0.42 0.07
N GLY A 394 10.13 -0.16 -0.06
CA GLY A 394 9.37 -0.70 1.06
C GLY A 394 8.62 0.33 1.89
N LEU A 395 8.47 1.57 1.40
CA LEU A 395 7.74 2.64 2.10
C LEU A 395 6.28 2.65 1.67
N TYR A 396 5.38 2.65 2.64
CA TYR A 396 3.93 2.69 2.46
C TYR A 396 3.41 4.11 2.57
N ASP A 397 2.23 4.34 1.99
CA ASP A 397 1.41 5.54 2.15
C ASP A 397 2.13 6.86 1.80
N VAL A 398 3.22 6.78 0.99
CA VAL A 398 3.92 7.98 0.48
C VAL A 398 3.09 8.79 -0.50
N HIS A 399 1.97 8.24 -0.94
CA HIS A 399 0.94 8.91 -1.74
C HIS A 399 -0.40 8.77 -1.03
N GLY A 400 -0.91 9.83 -0.40
CA GLY A 400 -2.22 9.85 0.24
C GLY A 400 -2.22 9.56 1.72
N ASN A 401 -3.27 8.93 2.22
CA ASN A 401 -3.62 8.74 3.63
C ASN A 401 -3.58 10.07 4.40
N VAL A 402 -2.46 10.47 4.99
CA VAL A 402 -2.29 11.82 5.54
C VAL A 402 -1.09 12.53 4.91
N SER A 403 -1.21 13.84 4.71
CA SER A 403 -0.03 14.66 4.36
C SER A 403 0.98 14.62 5.51
N GLU A 404 2.25 14.75 5.20
CA GLU A 404 3.32 14.57 6.17
C GLU A 404 4.13 15.83 6.36
N TRP A 405 4.24 16.29 7.61
CA TRP A 405 5.16 17.32 7.98
C TRP A 405 6.61 16.91 7.68
N VAL A 406 7.39 17.82 7.10
CA VAL A 406 8.84 17.67 6.96
C VAL A 406 9.58 18.76 7.75
N ASN A 407 10.89 18.63 7.85
CA ASN A 407 11.70 19.54 8.66
C ASN A 407 11.74 20.96 8.11
N ASP A 408 11.65 21.13 6.80
CA ASP A 408 11.99 22.34 6.07
C ASP A 408 10.97 23.47 6.26
N TRP A 409 11.45 24.70 6.30
CA TRP A 409 10.62 25.85 5.99
C TRP A 409 10.20 25.83 4.54
N TYR A 410 8.92 26.05 4.26
CA TYR A 410 8.39 26.10 2.92
C TYR A 410 8.78 27.40 2.21
N SER A 411 9.28 27.27 1.00
CA SER A 411 9.57 28.42 0.10
C SER A 411 9.25 28.01 -1.34
N THR A 412 8.61 28.91 -2.08
CA THR A 412 8.31 28.74 -3.51
C THR A 412 9.51 28.99 -4.40
N THR A 413 10.61 29.54 -3.87
CA THR A 413 11.80 29.93 -4.64
C THR A 413 13.05 29.17 -4.24
N TYR A 414 12.99 28.31 -3.23
CA TYR A 414 14.18 27.60 -2.73
C TYR A 414 14.78 26.66 -3.79
N TYR A 415 13.96 26.01 -4.61
CA TYR A 415 14.44 25.11 -5.65
C TYR A 415 15.30 25.81 -6.70
N SER A 416 15.02 27.09 -7.02
CA SER A 416 15.86 27.87 -7.93
C SER A 416 17.27 28.12 -7.38
N MET A 417 17.46 28.06 -6.06
CA MET A 417 18.81 28.17 -5.45
C MET A 417 19.61 26.88 -5.60
N CYS A 418 18.93 25.76 -5.86
CA CYS A 418 19.51 24.44 -6.04
C CYS A 418 19.66 24.02 -7.52
N GLU A 419 19.40 24.89 -8.51
CA GLU A 419 19.49 24.55 -9.95
C GLU A 419 20.82 23.93 -10.36
N GLN A 420 21.93 24.35 -9.72
CA GLN A 420 23.28 23.82 -9.99
C GLN A 420 23.62 22.61 -9.09
N GLY A 421 22.62 22.09 -8.36
CA GLY A 421 22.76 20.99 -7.41
C GLY A 421 22.89 21.47 -5.96
N CYS A 422 22.25 20.71 -5.06
CA CYS A 422 22.39 20.88 -3.62
C CYS A 422 22.76 19.54 -2.97
N SER A 423 23.53 19.60 -1.89
CA SER A 423 23.87 18.44 -1.07
C SER A 423 23.17 18.57 0.28
N ASP A 424 22.45 17.53 0.68
CA ASP A 424 21.71 17.45 1.96
C ASP A 424 20.91 18.74 2.28
N PRO A 425 20.08 19.27 1.38
CA PRO A 425 19.37 20.51 1.63
C PRO A 425 18.37 20.36 2.80
N VAL A 426 18.30 21.40 3.63
CA VAL A 426 17.42 21.46 4.80
C VAL A 426 16.38 22.61 4.70
N GLY A 427 16.21 23.13 3.48
CA GLY A 427 15.34 24.27 3.22
C GLY A 427 15.93 25.62 3.63
N PRO A 428 15.18 26.70 3.50
CA PRO A 428 15.61 28.03 3.94
C PRO A 428 15.74 28.08 5.46
N SER A 429 16.60 28.99 5.96
CA SER A 429 16.87 29.12 7.39
C SER A 429 15.67 29.67 8.19
N THR A 430 14.75 30.35 7.54
CA THR A 430 13.55 30.95 8.14
C THR A 430 12.37 30.87 7.19
N GLY A 431 11.15 30.95 7.73
CA GLY A 431 9.92 30.95 6.96
C GLY A 431 8.70 31.21 7.84
N SER A 432 7.55 31.33 7.22
CA SER A 432 6.23 31.45 7.90
C SER A 432 5.45 30.16 7.92
N SER A 433 5.81 29.20 7.06
CA SER A 433 5.16 27.91 6.91
C SER A 433 6.19 26.80 6.85
N ARG A 434 5.87 25.63 7.38
CA ARG A 434 6.63 24.38 7.21
C ARG A 434 6.09 23.62 6.01
N ALA A 435 6.96 22.95 5.30
CA ALA A 435 6.57 22.12 4.17
C ALA A 435 5.87 20.83 4.64
N ASN A 436 4.95 20.34 3.83
CA ASN A 436 4.33 19.02 3.96
C ASN A 436 4.15 18.39 2.59
N ARG A 437 4.10 17.08 2.56
CA ARG A 437 4.25 16.26 1.36
C ARG A 437 3.21 15.13 1.32
N GLY A 438 3.10 14.43 0.18
CA GLY A 438 2.36 13.17 0.01
C GLY A 438 0.90 13.33 -0.41
N GLY A 439 0.30 14.51 -0.25
CA GLY A 439 -1.14 14.65 -0.36
C GLY A 439 -1.87 13.89 0.74
N ASN A 440 -3.19 13.70 0.64
CA ASN A 440 -3.94 13.07 1.73
C ASN A 440 -5.27 12.48 1.28
N LEU A 441 -5.98 11.92 2.23
CA LEU A 441 -7.29 11.26 2.12
C LEU A 441 -8.38 12.09 1.41
N SER A 442 -8.23 13.41 1.31
CA SER A 442 -9.18 14.31 0.64
C SER A 442 -8.63 14.89 -0.67
N SER A 443 -7.39 14.57 -1.01
CA SER A 443 -6.70 15.10 -2.20
C SER A 443 -7.23 14.48 -3.48
N GLY A 444 -7.25 15.27 -4.56
CA GLY A 444 -7.31 14.74 -5.92
C GLY A 444 -6.01 14.06 -6.32
N ALA A 445 -6.05 13.23 -7.34
CA ALA A 445 -4.90 12.49 -7.83
C ALA A 445 -3.68 13.39 -8.08
N GLY A 446 -3.85 14.53 -8.70
CA GLY A 446 -2.77 15.49 -8.99
C GLY A 446 -2.02 16.01 -7.76
N LEU A 447 -2.60 15.93 -6.56
CA LEU A 447 -1.99 16.39 -5.32
C LEU A 447 -1.26 15.27 -4.55
N LEU A 448 -1.20 14.07 -5.12
CA LEU A 448 -0.51 12.92 -4.53
C LEU A 448 0.87 12.69 -5.14
N ARG A 449 1.26 13.45 -6.18
CA ARG A 449 2.52 13.26 -6.91
C ARG A 449 3.73 13.41 -5.99
N SER A 450 4.78 12.68 -6.29
CA SER A 450 6.03 12.74 -5.51
C SER A 450 6.57 14.16 -5.36
N ALA A 451 6.45 14.99 -6.40
CA ALA A 451 6.90 16.38 -6.38
C ALA A 451 5.91 17.35 -5.75
N PHE A 452 4.63 16.96 -5.53
CA PHE A 452 3.65 17.87 -4.92
C PHE A 452 4.10 18.32 -3.53
N ARG A 453 4.03 19.61 -3.30
CA ARG A 453 4.46 20.24 -2.05
C ARG A 453 3.48 21.34 -1.61
N HIS A 454 3.27 21.45 -0.34
CA HIS A 454 2.41 22.45 0.26
C HIS A 454 3.04 23.02 1.53
N GLY A 455 2.63 24.23 1.94
CA GLY A 455 3.10 24.88 3.16
C GLY A 455 1.95 25.17 4.12
N ASN A 456 2.12 24.77 5.37
CA ASN A 456 1.20 25.09 6.46
C ASN A 456 1.92 25.83 7.58
N THR A 457 1.20 26.71 8.29
CA THR A 457 1.75 27.38 9.48
C THR A 457 2.15 26.31 10.52
N PRO A 458 3.30 26.47 11.23
CA PRO A 458 3.79 25.46 12.18
C PRO A 458 2.81 25.09 13.29
N ILE A 459 1.89 26.00 13.64
CA ILE A 459 0.82 25.78 14.64
C ILE A 459 -0.44 25.16 14.04
N GLY A 460 -0.49 25.02 12.69
CA GLY A 460 -1.66 24.48 11.98
C GLY A 460 -1.89 23.00 12.32
N ARG A 461 -3.16 22.64 12.49
CA ARG A 461 -3.60 21.26 12.76
C ARG A 461 -4.72 20.92 11.80
N GLN A 462 -4.61 19.81 11.12
CA GLN A 462 -5.61 19.36 10.16
C GLN A 462 -5.86 17.86 10.32
N PRO A 463 -7.11 17.39 10.13
CA PRO A 463 -7.47 15.97 10.30
C PRO A 463 -6.94 15.06 9.18
N ASN A 464 -6.10 15.59 8.33
CA ASN A 464 -5.45 14.90 7.20
C ASN A 464 -3.94 15.25 7.13
N LEU A 465 -3.35 15.67 8.25
CA LEU A 465 -1.95 16.08 8.33
C LEU A 465 -1.28 15.41 9.55
N GLY A 466 -0.38 14.50 9.26
CA GLY A 466 0.43 13.74 10.20
C GLY A 466 1.92 13.87 9.88
N PHE A 467 2.70 12.82 10.10
CA PHE A 467 4.15 12.81 9.83
C PHE A 467 4.72 11.39 9.85
N ARG A 468 5.89 11.25 9.26
CA ARG A 468 6.78 10.09 9.48
C ARG A 468 8.15 10.54 9.98
N LEU A 469 8.94 9.62 10.50
CA LEU A 469 10.26 9.91 11.04
C LEU A 469 11.37 9.45 10.10
N ALA A 470 12.48 10.14 10.21
CA ALA A 470 13.79 9.73 9.69
C ALA A 470 14.81 9.68 10.83
N ARG A 471 15.93 9.01 10.59
CA ARG A 471 17.06 8.97 11.52
C ARG A 471 18.37 8.86 10.74
N SER A 472 19.32 9.70 11.07
CA SER A 472 20.67 9.61 10.52
C SER A 472 21.44 8.47 11.20
N LEU A 473 22.27 7.80 10.42
CA LEU A 473 23.20 6.80 10.96
C LEU A 473 24.47 7.49 11.47
N PRO A 474 25.13 6.93 12.52
CA PRO A 474 26.38 7.45 13.05
C PRO A 474 27.50 7.53 12.02
#